data_e6d755d2a09d0953623df00e43dc7baa
#
_entry.id   e6d755d2a09d0953623df00e43dc7baa
#
_cell.length_a   1.000
_cell.length_b   1.000
_cell.length_c   1.000
_cell.angle_alpha   90.00
_cell.angle_beta   90.00
_cell.angle_gamma   90.00
#
_symmetry.space_group_name_H-M   'P 1'
#
loop_
_entity.id
_entity.type
_entity.pdbx_description
1 polymer ?
#
loop_
_entity_poly.entity_id
_entity_poly.type
_entity_poly.pdbx_seq_one_letter_code
_entity_poly.pdbx_strand_id
1 'polypeptide(L)'
;SPAIASKRWVYRQYDHMVRTNTVVLPGLGAGVVRVKGTNRALAFSVDGNGRYCYLDPAEGGRLAVAEAARNVACTGAVPVGATNCLNFGNPERPEVMWQFVQAIDGIAEACRALEIPITGGNVSLYNETDGKAIYPTPVLGVVGLLEDTALVLTRVFPVAGLDIVLLGDAVGELGGSEYLMLVHGSACG
;
A
#
# COMPACT_ATOMS: atom_id res chain seq x y z
N SER A 1 -5.39 10.23 16.34
CA SER A 1 -4.15 10.38 15.57
C SER A 1 -4.45 10.74 14.12
N PRO A 2 -3.63 11.61 13.49
CA PRO A 2 -3.74 11.87 12.05
C PRO A 2 -3.53 10.62 11.18
N ALA A 3 -2.78 9.62 11.67
CA ALA A 3 -2.52 8.38 10.95
C ALA A 3 -3.80 7.54 10.74
N ILE A 4 -4.69 7.51 11.72
CA ILE A 4 -5.95 6.73 11.67
C ILE A 4 -7.20 7.58 11.44
N ALA A 5 -7.07 8.91 11.46
CA ALA A 5 -8.20 9.81 11.19
C ALA A 5 -8.67 9.71 9.74
N SER A 6 -9.95 10.01 9.51
CA SER A 6 -10.51 10.08 8.16
C SER A 6 -9.75 11.08 7.29
N LYS A 7 -9.35 10.67 6.09
CA LYS A 7 -8.71 11.54 5.09
C LYS A 7 -9.72 12.30 4.23
N ARG A 8 -10.99 12.24 4.57
CA ARG A 8 -12.09 12.86 3.80
C ARG A 8 -11.87 14.37 3.57
N TRP A 9 -11.32 15.06 4.56
CA TRP A 9 -10.98 16.48 4.43
C TRP A 9 -10.01 16.72 3.27
N VAL A 10 -9.01 15.85 3.08
CA VAL A 10 -8.01 15.98 2.01
C VAL A 10 -8.66 15.79 0.64
N TYR A 11 -9.27 14.64 0.38
CA TYR A 11 -9.74 14.32 -0.98
C TYR A 11 -11.00 15.11 -1.39
N ARG A 12 -11.78 15.65 -0.46
CA ARG A 12 -12.92 16.53 -0.79
C ARG A 12 -12.52 17.87 -1.39
N GLN A 13 -11.26 18.27 -1.29
CA GLN A 13 -10.74 19.50 -1.87
C GLN A 13 -10.44 19.37 -3.37
N TYR A 14 -10.44 18.16 -3.90
CA TYR A 14 -10.06 17.85 -5.27
C TYR A 14 -11.22 17.23 -6.03
N ASP A 15 -11.25 17.46 -7.34
CA ASP A 15 -12.16 16.77 -8.25
C ASP A 15 -11.62 15.35 -8.54
N HIS A 16 -12.28 14.35 -7.98
CA HIS A 16 -11.99 12.95 -8.21
C HIS A 16 -12.98 12.29 -9.18
N MET A 17 -13.82 13.09 -9.85
CA MET A 17 -14.80 12.64 -10.84
C MET A 17 -14.48 13.11 -12.25
N VAL A 18 -13.33 13.71 -12.47
CA VAL A 18 -12.89 14.23 -13.78
C VAL A 18 -13.13 13.18 -14.88
N ARG A 19 -13.73 13.65 -15.99
CA ARG A 19 -14.10 12.83 -17.15
C ARG A 19 -15.09 11.69 -16.85
N THR A 20 -15.68 11.66 -15.67
CA THR A 20 -16.69 10.67 -15.25
C THR A 20 -16.21 9.21 -15.35
N ASN A 21 -14.94 8.95 -15.13
CA ASN A 21 -14.36 7.60 -15.20
C ASN A 21 -14.34 6.90 -13.84
N THR A 22 -14.51 7.61 -12.73
CA THR A 22 -14.44 7.04 -11.39
C THR A 22 -15.59 6.07 -11.14
N VAL A 23 -15.26 4.83 -10.79
CA VAL A 23 -16.19 3.76 -10.43
C VAL A 23 -16.25 3.61 -8.92
N VAL A 24 -15.08 3.61 -8.26
CA VAL A 24 -14.96 3.58 -6.80
C VAL A 24 -14.32 4.87 -6.33
N LEU A 25 -15.06 5.60 -5.50
CA LEU A 25 -14.66 6.90 -4.95
C LEU A 25 -13.56 6.76 -3.90
N PRO A 26 -12.78 7.83 -3.63
CA PRO A 26 -11.82 7.87 -2.54
C PRO A 26 -12.46 7.50 -1.18
N GLY A 27 -11.67 6.86 -0.32
CA GLY A 27 -12.08 6.42 1.02
C GLY A 27 -12.13 4.89 1.20
N LEU A 28 -11.73 4.15 0.16
CA LEU A 28 -11.47 2.70 0.21
C LEU A 28 -9.96 2.43 0.11
N GLY A 29 -9.56 1.16 0.21
CA GLY A 29 -8.16 0.73 0.05
C GLY A 29 -7.61 0.91 -1.36
N ALA A 30 -8.49 0.90 -2.38
CA ALA A 30 -8.12 1.16 -3.77
C ALA A 30 -9.17 2.02 -4.47
N GLY A 31 -8.73 2.84 -5.41
CA GLY A 31 -9.59 3.56 -6.34
C GLY A 31 -9.80 2.75 -7.62
N VAL A 32 -10.97 2.88 -8.26
CA VAL A 32 -11.27 2.19 -9.52
C VAL A 32 -11.76 3.18 -10.56
N VAL A 33 -11.15 3.14 -11.75
CA VAL A 33 -11.52 3.99 -12.89
C VAL A 33 -11.83 3.12 -14.12
N ARG A 34 -12.91 3.44 -14.80
CA ARG A 34 -13.30 2.73 -16.05
C ARG A 34 -12.40 3.11 -17.22
N VAL A 35 -12.19 2.18 -18.11
CA VAL A 35 -11.58 2.42 -19.42
C VAL A 35 -12.70 2.67 -20.42
N LYS A 36 -12.89 3.93 -20.84
CA LYS A 36 -13.98 4.33 -21.75
C LYS A 36 -13.94 3.55 -23.06
N GLY A 37 -15.11 3.22 -23.58
CA GLY A 37 -15.26 2.41 -24.78
C GLY A 37 -15.11 0.90 -24.56
N THR A 38 -14.95 0.48 -23.28
CA THR A 38 -14.88 -0.92 -22.89
C THR A 38 -15.70 -1.17 -21.63
N ASN A 39 -15.88 -2.43 -21.25
CA ASN A 39 -16.44 -2.80 -19.95
C ASN A 39 -15.37 -2.85 -18.84
N ARG A 40 -14.10 -2.64 -19.17
CA ARG A 40 -12.95 -2.79 -18.27
C ARG A 40 -12.78 -1.61 -17.33
N ALA A 41 -12.11 -1.88 -16.23
CA ALA A 41 -11.64 -0.85 -15.30
C ALA A 41 -10.23 -1.18 -14.79
N LEU A 42 -9.55 -0.14 -14.30
CA LEU A 42 -8.28 -0.25 -13.62
C LEU A 42 -8.47 0.09 -12.14
N ALA A 43 -7.91 -0.73 -11.27
CA ALA A 43 -7.83 -0.47 -9.84
C ALA A 43 -6.42 -0.03 -9.47
N PHE A 44 -6.30 0.89 -8.49
CA PHE A 44 -5.02 1.45 -8.04
C PHE A 44 -4.99 1.50 -6.52
N SER A 45 -3.92 1.00 -5.93
CA SER A 45 -3.59 1.20 -4.52
C SER A 45 -2.19 1.74 -4.36
N VAL A 46 -1.96 2.50 -3.29
CA VAL A 46 -0.64 3.00 -2.89
C VAL A 46 -0.47 2.74 -1.41
N ASP A 47 0.52 1.93 -1.04
CA ASP A 47 0.73 1.48 0.33
C ASP A 47 2.21 1.50 0.72
N GLY A 48 2.48 1.59 2.01
CA GLY A 48 3.80 1.55 2.61
C GLY A 48 3.78 1.98 4.08
N ASN A 49 4.67 1.40 4.88
CA ASN A 49 4.79 1.71 6.30
C ASN A 49 6.26 1.78 6.72
N GLY A 50 6.78 3.01 6.92
CA GLY A 50 8.16 3.25 7.31
C GLY A 50 8.54 2.66 8.67
N ARG A 51 7.60 2.50 9.62
CA ARG A 51 7.89 1.85 10.91
C ARG A 51 8.14 0.36 10.76
N TYR A 52 7.36 -0.33 9.95
CA TYR A 52 7.58 -1.74 9.67
C TYR A 52 8.93 -1.96 9.00
N CYS A 53 9.27 -1.13 8.01
CA CYS A 53 10.57 -1.19 7.36
C CYS A 53 11.74 -0.78 8.29
N TYR A 54 11.51 0.04 9.29
CA TYR A 54 12.52 0.38 10.30
C TYR A 54 12.79 -0.79 11.24
N LEU A 55 11.76 -1.54 11.63
CA LEU A 55 11.87 -2.70 12.51
C LEU A 55 12.47 -3.91 11.78
N ASP A 56 11.97 -4.21 10.60
CA ASP A 56 12.47 -5.23 9.69
C ASP A 56 12.29 -4.77 8.24
N PRO A 57 13.36 -4.31 7.57
CA PRO A 57 13.24 -3.76 6.22
C PRO A 57 12.74 -4.78 5.18
N ALA A 58 13.14 -6.04 5.29
CA ALA A 58 12.72 -7.08 4.36
C ALA A 58 11.23 -7.41 4.54
N GLU A 59 10.79 -7.60 5.78
CA GLU A 59 9.37 -7.83 6.09
C GLU A 59 8.51 -6.62 5.76
N GLY A 60 8.95 -5.42 6.12
CA GLY A 60 8.26 -4.17 5.76
C GLY A 60 8.09 -4.01 4.24
N GLY A 61 9.09 -4.41 3.46
CA GLY A 61 9.02 -4.46 2.00
C GLY A 61 7.98 -5.46 1.50
N ARG A 62 7.97 -6.68 2.03
CA ARG A 62 6.97 -7.71 1.71
C ARG A 62 5.55 -7.25 2.04
N LEU A 63 5.36 -6.68 3.23
CA LEU A 63 4.07 -6.19 3.70
C LEU A 63 3.52 -5.07 2.82
N ALA A 64 4.37 -4.13 2.37
CA ALA A 64 3.94 -3.04 1.49
C ALA A 64 3.39 -3.56 0.15
N VAL A 65 4.06 -4.55 -0.47
CA VAL A 65 3.56 -5.20 -1.70
C VAL A 65 2.27 -5.96 -1.43
N ALA A 66 2.22 -6.76 -0.36
CA ALA A 66 1.07 -7.57 -0.02
C ALA A 66 -0.16 -6.73 0.31
N GLU A 67 0.00 -5.61 1.01
CA GLU A 67 -1.08 -4.68 1.34
C GLU A 67 -1.63 -4.03 0.06
N ALA A 68 -0.77 -3.46 -0.78
CA ALA A 68 -1.20 -2.84 -2.03
C ALA A 68 -1.90 -3.84 -2.97
N ALA A 69 -1.36 -5.05 -3.12
CA ALA A 69 -1.97 -6.10 -3.92
C ALA A 69 -3.33 -6.53 -3.37
N ARG A 70 -3.45 -6.71 -2.06
CA ARG A 70 -4.71 -7.05 -1.37
C ARG A 70 -5.77 -5.98 -1.55
N ASN A 71 -5.40 -4.71 -1.40
CA ASN A 71 -6.30 -3.58 -1.60
C ASN A 71 -6.87 -3.55 -3.02
N VAL A 72 -6.04 -3.83 -4.02
CA VAL A 72 -6.47 -3.99 -5.42
C VAL A 72 -7.40 -5.19 -5.57
N ALA A 73 -7.01 -6.36 -5.04
CA ALA A 73 -7.79 -7.58 -5.14
C ALA A 73 -9.17 -7.46 -4.47
N CYS A 74 -9.28 -6.71 -3.36
CA CYS A 74 -10.54 -6.44 -2.67
C CYS A 74 -11.55 -5.64 -3.52
N THR A 75 -11.15 -5.06 -4.64
CA THR A 75 -12.08 -4.43 -5.61
C THR A 75 -12.60 -5.41 -6.66
N GLY A 76 -12.13 -6.66 -6.66
CA GLY A 76 -12.37 -7.66 -7.69
C GLY A 76 -11.36 -7.63 -8.85
N ALA A 77 -10.39 -6.72 -8.81
CA ALA A 77 -9.35 -6.61 -9.82
C ALA A 77 -8.22 -7.63 -9.60
N VAL A 78 -7.62 -8.09 -10.69
CA VAL A 78 -6.40 -8.89 -10.65
C VAL A 78 -5.19 -7.95 -10.72
N PRO A 79 -4.29 -7.95 -9.71
CA PRO A 79 -3.04 -7.19 -9.77
C PRO A 79 -2.21 -7.61 -11.00
N VAL A 80 -1.71 -6.64 -11.78
CA VAL A 80 -1.00 -6.93 -13.03
C VAL A 80 0.37 -6.25 -13.12
N GLY A 81 0.66 -5.30 -12.24
CA GLY A 81 1.94 -4.62 -12.23
C GLY A 81 2.07 -3.66 -11.06
N ALA A 82 3.31 -3.30 -10.75
CA ALA A 82 3.62 -2.39 -9.67
C ALA A 82 4.63 -1.31 -10.09
N THR A 83 4.65 -0.24 -9.32
CA THR A 83 5.69 0.79 -9.33
C THR A 83 6.14 1.04 -7.89
N ASN A 84 7.38 1.49 -7.69
CA ASN A 84 7.87 1.85 -6.38
C ASN A 84 8.33 3.32 -6.29
N CYS A 85 8.27 3.86 -5.09
CA CYS A 85 8.86 5.13 -4.72
C CYS A 85 9.70 4.88 -3.46
N LEU A 86 11.01 4.78 -3.62
CA LEU A 86 11.95 4.39 -2.56
C LEU A 86 12.53 5.63 -1.90
N ASN A 87 12.27 5.82 -0.60
CA ASN A 87 12.74 6.97 0.16
C ASN A 87 13.58 6.51 1.34
N PHE A 88 14.87 6.86 1.33
CA PHE A 88 15.86 6.44 2.32
C PHE A 88 16.80 7.59 2.69
N GLY A 89 17.51 7.45 3.80
CA GLY A 89 18.54 8.39 4.24
C GLY A 89 19.79 8.35 3.37
N ASN A 90 20.92 8.73 3.95
CA ASN A 90 22.23 8.75 3.27
C ASN A 90 22.75 7.32 3.03
N PRO A 91 22.86 6.86 1.78
CA PRO A 91 23.30 5.49 1.44
C PRO A 91 24.80 5.25 1.70
N GLU A 92 25.60 6.31 1.94
CA GLU A 92 27.01 6.17 2.33
C GLU A 92 27.15 5.64 3.77
N ARG A 93 26.07 5.66 4.55
CA ARG A 93 26.00 5.01 5.86
C ARG A 93 25.66 3.53 5.67
N PRO A 94 26.52 2.61 6.16
CA PRO A 94 26.32 1.18 5.97
C PRO A 94 24.96 0.66 6.44
N GLU A 95 24.48 1.17 7.57
CA GLU A 95 23.18 0.79 8.13
C GLU A 95 22.01 1.21 7.22
N VAL A 96 22.07 2.39 6.60
CA VAL A 96 21.04 2.87 5.66
C VAL A 96 21.07 2.07 4.37
N MET A 97 22.27 1.79 3.85
CA MET A 97 22.43 0.96 2.66
C MET A 97 21.95 -0.47 2.91
N TRP A 98 22.21 -1.03 4.09
CA TRP A 98 21.68 -2.32 4.49
C TRP A 98 20.13 -2.33 4.50
N GLN A 99 19.50 -1.33 5.12
CA GLN A 99 18.03 -1.19 5.12
C GLN A 99 17.47 -1.12 3.68
N PHE A 100 18.15 -0.36 2.81
CA PHE A 100 17.76 -0.22 1.40
C PHE A 100 17.80 -1.57 0.68
N VAL A 101 18.89 -2.31 0.81
CA VAL A 101 19.07 -3.64 0.17
C VAL A 101 18.01 -4.61 0.67
N GLN A 102 17.84 -4.72 2.00
CA GLN A 102 16.86 -5.64 2.59
C GLN A 102 15.42 -5.30 2.18
N ALA A 103 15.06 -4.03 2.13
CA ALA A 103 13.73 -3.62 1.68
C ALA A 103 13.48 -4.00 0.21
N ILE A 104 14.46 -3.82 -0.66
CA ILE A 104 14.38 -4.22 -2.07
C ILE A 104 14.25 -5.73 -2.21
N ASP A 105 15.02 -6.50 -1.43
CA ASP A 105 14.96 -7.97 -1.47
C ASP A 105 13.57 -8.46 -1.06
N GLY A 106 13.00 -7.90 0.03
CA GLY A 106 11.63 -8.21 0.47
C GLY A 106 10.56 -7.85 -0.56
N ILE A 107 10.66 -6.67 -1.18
CA ILE A 107 9.77 -6.25 -2.28
C ILE A 107 9.88 -7.22 -3.45
N ALA A 108 11.09 -7.57 -3.86
CA ALA A 108 11.32 -8.47 -4.99
C ALA A 108 10.78 -9.88 -4.73
N GLU A 109 10.94 -10.39 -3.51
CA GLU A 109 10.38 -11.68 -3.08
C GLU A 109 8.85 -11.68 -3.18
N ALA A 110 8.18 -10.69 -2.58
CA ALA A 110 6.72 -10.59 -2.62
C ALA A 110 6.19 -10.40 -4.06
N CYS A 111 6.85 -9.57 -4.86
CA CYS A 111 6.49 -9.37 -6.26
C CYS A 111 6.60 -10.67 -7.08
N ARG A 112 7.63 -11.50 -6.84
CA ARG A 112 7.75 -12.81 -7.50
C ARG A 112 6.67 -13.79 -7.03
N ALA A 113 6.41 -13.82 -5.71
CA ALA A 113 5.40 -14.73 -5.13
C ALA A 113 3.98 -14.41 -5.62
N LEU A 114 3.68 -13.13 -5.86
CA LEU A 114 2.38 -12.66 -6.33
C LEU A 114 2.31 -12.46 -7.86
N GLU A 115 3.41 -12.75 -8.57
CA GLU A 115 3.52 -12.57 -10.03
C GLU A 115 3.22 -11.13 -10.50
N ILE A 116 3.61 -10.14 -9.70
CA ILE A 116 3.41 -8.72 -9.97
C ILE A 116 4.74 -8.08 -10.39
N PRO A 117 4.99 -7.83 -11.69
CA PRO A 117 6.23 -7.21 -12.14
C PRO A 117 6.29 -5.74 -11.75
N ILE A 118 7.48 -5.26 -11.36
CA ILE A 118 7.76 -3.84 -11.21
C ILE A 118 8.08 -3.26 -12.59
N THR A 119 7.29 -2.28 -13.03
CA THR A 119 7.41 -1.66 -14.36
C THR A 119 8.17 -0.34 -14.36
N GLY A 120 8.42 0.22 -13.18
CA GLY A 120 9.12 1.48 -13.01
C GLY A 120 9.09 1.97 -11.57
N GLY A 121 9.59 3.16 -11.35
CA GLY A 121 9.61 3.78 -10.02
C GLY A 121 10.64 4.90 -9.93
N ASN A 122 10.86 5.36 -8.69
CA ASN A 122 11.92 6.31 -8.39
C ASN A 122 12.63 5.99 -7.08
N VAL A 123 13.84 6.53 -6.93
CA VAL A 123 14.63 6.48 -5.71
C VAL A 123 14.92 7.90 -5.26
N SER A 124 14.67 8.18 -3.98
CA SER A 124 15.06 9.41 -3.29
C SER A 124 15.96 9.05 -2.11
N LEU A 125 17.17 9.53 -2.12
CA LEU A 125 18.21 9.25 -1.12
C LEU A 125 18.60 10.54 -0.40
N TYR A 126 19.43 10.43 0.65
CA TYR A 126 19.86 11.55 1.49
C TYR A 126 18.71 12.30 2.17
N ASN A 127 17.59 11.61 2.44
CA ASN A 127 16.47 12.19 3.17
C ASN A 127 16.78 12.20 4.67
N GLU A 128 17.23 13.34 5.15
CA GLU A 128 17.66 13.53 6.54
C GLU A 128 17.15 14.86 7.10
N THR A 129 16.92 14.90 8.40
CA THR A 129 16.64 16.12 9.16
C THR A 129 17.53 16.17 10.37
N ASP A 130 18.28 17.23 10.53
CA ASP A 130 19.25 17.43 11.64
C ASP A 130 20.21 16.25 11.80
N GLY A 131 20.74 15.72 10.69
CA GLY A 131 21.66 14.59 10.66
C GLY A 131 21.02 13.23 10.99
N LYS A 132 19.71 13.15 11.11
CA LYS A 132 18.97 11.90 11.32
C LYS A 132 18.26 11.49 10.03
N ALA A 133 18.48 10.25 9.62
CA ALA A 133 17.77 9.67 8.49
C ALA A 133 16.26 9.57 8.79
N ILE A 134 15.45 9.73 7.76
CA ILE A 134 14.03 9.33 7.83
C ILE A 134 13.93 7.82 8.07
N TYR A 135 12.76 7.35 8.50
CA TYR A 135 12.48 5.92 8.44
C TYR A 135 12.60 5.41 6.99
N PRO A 136 13.14 4.19 6.77
CA PRO A 136 13.16 3.59 5.44
C PRO A 136 11.72 3.46 4.93
N THR A 137 11.39 4.19 3.87
CA THR A 137 10.01 4.34 3.43
C THR A 137 9.86 3.99 1.95
N PRO A 138 9.87 2.70 1.60
CA PRO A 138 9.40 2.26 0.29
C PRO A 138 7.88 2.41 0.22
N VAL A 139 7.39 3.02 -0.85
CA VAL A 139 5.97 3.14 -1.15
C VAL A 139 5.70 2.37 -2.44
N LEU A 140 4.73 1.49 -2.42
CA LEU A 140 4.35 0.64 -3.54
C LEU A 140 3.03 1.08 -4.12
N GLY A 141 3.00 1.30 -5.44
CA GLY A 141 1.77 1.48 -6.20
C GLY A 141 1.48 0.20 -6.98
N VAL A 142 0.31 -0.41 -6.78
CA VAL A 142 -0.12 -1.60 -7.53
C VAL A 142 -1.30 -1.24 -8.42
N VAL A 143 -1.24 -1.71 -9.66
CA VAL A 143 -2.31 -1.58 -10.65
C VAL A 143 -2.94 -2.94 -10.87
N GLY A 144 -4.27 -2.98 -10.91
CA GLY A 144 -5.03 -4.17 -11.24
C GLY A 144 -6.01 -3.94 -12.38
N LEU A 145 -6.36 -5.02 -13.04
CA LEU A 145 -7.32 -5.04 -14.14
C LEU A 145 -8.62 -5.71 -13.71
N LEU A 146 -9.73 -5.04 -13.97
CA LEU A 146 -11.07 -5.62 -13.96
C LEU A 146 -11.55 -5.81 -15.41
N GLU A 147 -11.95 -7.00 -15.76
CA GLU A 147 -12.49 -7.28 -17.10
C GLU A 147 -13.92 -6.72 -17.29
N ASP A 148 -14.68 -6.61 -16.20
CA ASP A 148 -16.02 -6.04 -16.23
C ASP A 148 -16.29 -5.15 -15.01
N THR A 149 -16.67 -3.90 -15.24
CA THR A 149 -17.04 -2.95 -14.19
C THR A 149 -18.26 -3.38 -13.37
N ALA A 150 -19.10 -4.28 -13.90
CA ALA A 150 -20.24 -4.83 -13.16
C ALA A 150 -19.80 -5.76 -12.01
N LEU A 151 -18.55 -6.25 -12.03
CA LEU A 151 -17.97 -7.14 -11.03
C LEU A 151 -17.19 -6.40 -9.92
N VAL A 152 -17.24 -5.07 -9.91
CA VAL A 152 -16.56 -4.27 -8.88
C VAL A 152 -17.11 -4.58 -7.49
N LEU A 153 -16.20 -4.92 -6.59
CA LEU A 153 -16.51 -5.14 -5.18
C LEU A 153 -16.26 -3.87 -4.36
N THR A 154 -17.03 -3.71 -3.31
CA THR A 154 -16.88 -2.63 -2.33
C THR A 154 -16.81 -3.22 -0.92
N ARG A 155 -16.48 -2.41 0.08
CA ARG A 155 -16.47 -2.83 1.51
C ARG A 155 -17.85 -3.03 2.14
N VAL A 156 -18.92 -2.82 1.39
CA VAL A 156 -20.29 -2.93 1.89
C VAL A 156 -20.77 -4.36 1.70
N PHE A 157 -21.34 -4.95 2.75
CA PHE A 157 -22.05 -6.22 2.63
C PHE A 157 -23.34 -5.99 1.82
N PRO A 158 -23.49 -6.60 0.63
CA PRO A 158 -24.58 -6.23 -0.29
C PRO A 158 -25.95 -6.71 0.18
N VAL A 159 -26.01 -7.83 0.89
CA VAL A 159 -27.27 -8.44 1.38
C VAL A 159 -27.05 -9.08 2.76
N ALA A 160 -28.13 -9.23 3.51
CA ALA A 160 -28.12 -9.99 4.77
C ALA A 160 -28.10 -11.51 4.51
N GLY A 161 -27.53 -12.28 5.45
CA GLY A 161 -27.51 -13.74 5.39
C GLY A 161 -26.28 -14.34 4.66
N LEU A 162 -25.30 -13.52 4.28
CA LEU A 162 -24.02 -14.01 3.79
C LEU A 162 -23.12 -14.45 4.95
N ASP A 163 -22.34 -15.50 4.72
CA ASP A 163 -21.32 -15.93 5.66
C ASP A 163 -20.11 -14.96 5.65
N ILE A 164 -19.58 -14.68 6.85
CA ILE A 164 -18.36 -13.91 7.02
C ILE A 164 -17.23 -14.91 7.32
N VAL A 165 -16.26 -15.02 6.43
CA VAL A 165 -15.16 -15.95 6.55
C VAL A 165 -13.84 -15.19 6.76
N LEU A 166 -13.07 -15.60 7.77
CA LEU A 166 -11.69 -15.14 7.97
C LEU A 166 -10.75 -16.11 7.28
N LEU A 167 -9.90 -15.58 6.39
CA LEU A 167 -8.83 -16.35 5.73
C LEU A 167 -7.51 -16.10 6.46
N GLY A 168 -6.88 -17.19 6.90
CA GLY A 168 -5.62 -17.17 7.65
C GLY A 168 -5.83 -17.11 9.17
N ASP A 169 -4.71 -17.16 9.90
CA ASP A 169 -4.69 -17.12 11.36
C ASP A 169 -4.60 -15.66 11.85
N ALA A 170 -5.40 -15.32 12.87
CA ALA A 170 -5.29 -14.05 13.57
C ALA A 170 -4.31 -14.21 14.73
N VAL A 171 -3.07 -13.79 14.54
CA VAL A 171 -2.07 -13.67 15.59
C VAL A 171 -2.18 -12.29 16.20
N GLY A 172 -2.33 -12.18 17.51
CA GLY A 172 -2.45 -10.91 18.24
C GLY A 172 -1.11 -10.19 18.36
N GLU A 173 -0.62 -9.58 17.26
CA GLU A 173 0.63 -8.85 17.20
C GLU A 173 0.38 -7.34 17.20
N LEU A 174 1.11 -6.60 18.06
CA LEU A 174 1.03 -5.13 18.16
C LEU A 174 2.29 -4.42 17.71
N GLY A 175 3.33 -5.14 17.32
CA GLY A 175 4.61 -4.59 16.86
C GLY A 175 4.44 -3.55 15.76
N GLY A 176 5.13 -2.41 15.88
CA GLY A 176 5.08 -1.31 14.93
C GLY A 176 3.73 -0.60 14.80
N SER A 177 2.72 -0.99 15.59
CA SER A 177 1.36 -0.45 15.48
C SER A 177 1.26 1.02 15.87
N GLU A 178 0.23 1.68 15.34
CA GLU A 178 -0.14 3.04 15.76
C GLU A 178 -0.54 3.09 17.24
N TYR A 179 -1.10 1.99 17.77
CA TYR A 179 -1.43 1.88 19.19
C TYR A 179 -0.18 1.99 20.08
N LEU A 180 0.86 1.20 19.79
CA LEU A 180 2.12 1.27 20.53
C LEU A 180 2.76 2.68 20.48
N MET A 181 2.76 3.28 19.31
CA MET A 181 3.31 4.63 19.14
C MET A 181 2.53 5.68 19.93
N LEU A 182 1.20 5.64 19.92
CA LEU A 182 0.36 6.64 20.57
C LEU A 182 0.28 6.47 22.10
N VAL A 183 0.18 5.23 22.56
CA VAL A 183 -0.05 4.94 23.99
C VAL A 183 1.28 4.80 24.73
N HIS A 184 2.28 4.22 24.10
CA HIS A 184 3.56 3.89 24.75
C HIS A 184 4.76 4.67 24.18
N GLY A 185 4.58 5.48 23.12
CA GLY A 185 5.67 6.24 22.49
C GLY A 185 6.76 5.36 21.86
N SER A 186 6.44 4.11 21.56
CA SER A 186 7.41 3.11 21.11
C SER A 186 7.09 2.58 19.72
N ALA A 187 8.14 2.36 18.92
CA ALA A 187 8.08 1.71 17.63
C ALA A 187 8.72 0.30 17.70
N CYS A 188 8.66 -0.36 18.83
CA CYS A 188 9.17 -1.73 18.97
C CYS A 188 8.21 -2.77 18.35
N GLY A 189 8.73 -3.93 18.02
CA GLY A 189 8.01 -5.10 17.52
C GLY A 189 8.72 -6.38 17.90
#